data_db90ea949116219a9c217818d85564d1
#
_entry.id   db90ea949116219a9c217818d85564d1
#
_cell.length_a   1.000
_cell.length_b   1.000
_cell.length_c   1.000
_cell.angle_alpha   90.00
_cell.angle_beta   90.00
_cell.angle_gamma   90.00
#
_symmetry.space_group_name_H-M   'P 1'
#
loop_
_entity.id
_entity.type
_entity.pdbx_description
1 polymer ?
#
loop_
_entity_poly.entity_id
_entity_poly.type
_entity_poly.pdbx_seq_one_letter_code
_entity_poly.pdbx_strand_id
1 'polypeptide(L)'
;MREERPTKDYIAMSIDGYIARKDGGLDWLEYGHTGDEDYGFKKFMNGIDALILGRNTYEVVSGFDKWPYGGKRVIILSYTLNKVRKEAELFCGQLHDLASTLFHEGIKHVWVDGGITVSKFLEAGLVDDITISIIAVVLGSGIPLFRTINRENQCRLTSTQSYPSGLVQLKYQIAHDD
;
A
#
# COMPACT_ATOMS: atom_id res chain seq x y z
N MET A 1 5.41 -19.67 17.22
CA MET A 1 5.87 -19.35 15.87
C MET A 1 4.82 -18.46 15.22
N ARG A 2 5.21 -17.27 14.82
CA ARG A 2 4.32 -16.42 14.03
C ARG A 2 4.26 -17.04 12.62
N GLU A 3 3.06 -17.38 12.18
CA GLU A 3 2.87 -17.82 10.79
C GLU A 3 3.29 -16.65 9.89
N GLU A 4 4.30 -16.85 9.06
CA GLU A 4 4.82 -15.82 8.16
C GLU A 4 3.72 -15.40 7.19
N ARG A 5 3.24 -14.18 7.36
CA ARG A 5 2.22 -13.55 6.51
C ARG A 5 2.87 -12.32 5.90
N PRO A 6 3.59 -12.42 4.80
CA PRO A 6 4.26 -11.26 4.24
C PRO A 6 3.23 -10.29 3.66
N THR A 7 2.75 -9.41 4.53
CA THR A 7 1.97 -8.25 4.13
C THR A 7 2.94 -7.18 3.65
N LYS A 8 2.76 -6.75 2.42
CA LYS A 8 3.66 -5.83 1.71
C LYS A 8 2.95 -4.53 1.41
N ASP A 9 3.68 -3.46 1.54
CA ASP A 9 3.28 -2.16 1.02
C ASP A 9 4.23 -1.71 -0.11
N TYR A 10 3.68 -1.05 -1.11
CA TYR A 10 4.41 -0.47 -2.23
C TYR A 10 3.75 0.86 -2.60
N ILE A 11 4.37 1.96 -2.21
CA ILE A 11 3.73 3.26 -2.31
C ILE A 11 4.73 4.35 -2.71
N ALA A 12 4.24 5.34 -3.46
CA ALA A 12 4.98 6.56 -3.77
C ALA A 12 4.57 7.69 -2.81
N MET A 13 5.55 8.48 -2.37
CA MET A 13 5.30 9.69 -1.59
C MET A 13 6.20 10.84 -2.01
N SER A 14 5.79 12.06 -1.68
CA SER A 14 6.65 13.25 -1.77
C SER A 14 7.76 13.21 -0.72
N ILE A 15 8.79 14.06 -0.87
CA ILE A 15 9.88 14.20 0.12
C ILE A 15 9.33 14.51 1.52
N ASP A 16 8.26 15.29 1.60
CA ASP A 16 7.59 15.68 2.85
C ASP A 16 6.45 14.73 3.28
N GLY A 17 6.40 13.50 2.71
CA GLY A 17 5.61 12.38 3.24
C GLY A 17 4.15 12.32 2.81
N TYR A 18 3.75 13.02 1.76
CA TYR A 18 2.38 12.98 1.25
C TYR A 18 2.23 12.00 0.08
N ILE A 19 1.09 11.30 0.04
CA ILE A 19 0.73 10.32 -1.00
C ILE A 19 -0.28 10.88 -2.01
N ALA A 20 -0.91 11.98 -1.70
CA ALA A 20 -1.85 12.68 -2.57
C ALA A 20 -1.95 14.15 -2.16
N ARG A 21 -2.45 14.99 -3.06
CA ARG A 21 -2.88 16.36 -2.70
C ARG A 21 -4.07 16.32 -1.74
N LYS A 22 -4.44 17.47 -1.16
CA LYS A 22 -5.59 17.57 -0.23
C LYS A 22 -6.92 17.11 -0.85
N ASP A 23 -7.08 17.33 -2.14
CA ASP A 23 -8.25 16.92 -2.93
C ASP A 23 -8.17 15.48 -3.47
N GLY A 24 -7.09 14.75 -3.16
CA GLY A 24 -6.81 13.41 -3.65
C GLY A 24 -6.05 13.37 -4.98
N GLY A 25 -5.66 14.52 -5.53
CA GLY A 25 -4.93 14.63 -6.80
C GLY A 25 -3.58 13.89 -6.77
N LEU A 26 -3.25 13.22 -7.88
CA LEU A 26 -2.05 12.39 -8.06
C LEU A 26 -1.15 12.89 -9.20
N ASP A 27 -1.42 14.08 -9.75
CA ASP A 27 -0.71 14.69 -10.88
C ASP A 27 0.81 14.82 -10.63
N TRP A 28 1.21 15.01 -9.38
CA TRP A 28 2.61 15.13 -8.97
C TRP A 28 3.42 13.84 -9.15
N LEU A 29 2.76 12.68 -9.31
CA LEU A 29 3.44 11.41 -9.61
C LEU A 29 4.22 11.48 -10.93
N GLU A 30 3.77 12.32 -11.87
CA GLU A 30 4.44 12.55 -13.16
C GLU A 30 5.88 13.07 -13.00
N TYR A 31 6.20 13.77 -11.90
CA TYR A 31 7.58 14.21 -11.63
C TYR A 31 8.56 13.04 -11.38
N GLY A 32 8.04 11.88 -11.02
CA GLY A 32 8.83 10.65 -10.87
C GLY A 32 8.99 9.87 -12.19
N HIS A 33 8.21 10.17 -13.21
CA HIS A 33 8.23 9.43 -14.47
C HIS A 33 9.44 9.75 -15.34
N THR A 34 10.09 8.71 -15.85
CA THR A 34 11.18 8.80 -16.83
C THR A 34 11.05 7.65 -17.82
N GLY A 35 10.54 7.95 -19.03
CA GLY A 35 10.37 6.96 -20.09
C GLY A 35 9.48 5.78 -19.67
N ASP A 36 9.93 4.56 -19.97
CA ASP A 36 9.20 3.32 -19.69
C ASP A 36 9.60 2.65 -18.36
N GLU A 37 10.29 3.39 -17.47
CA GLU A 37 10.71 2.84 -16.17
C GLU A 37 9.50 2.58 -15.27
N ASP A 38 9.35 1.34 -14.79
CA ASP A 38 8.25 0.94 -13.92
C ASP A 38 8.66 0.77 -12.44
N TYR A 39 9.91 1.10 -12.13
CA TYR A 39 10.45 1.06 -10.77
C TYR A 39 10.32 -0.29 -10.05
N GLY A 40 10.13 -1.36 -10.82
CA GLY A 40 9.92 -2.72 -10.31
C GLY A 40 8.48 -3.06 -9.95
N PHE A 41 7.52 -2.20 -10.30
CA PHE A 41 6.11 -2.40 -9.96
C PHE A 41 5.51 -3.66 -10.61
N LYS A 42 5.83 -3.96 -11.87
CA LYS A 42 5.37 -5.21 -12.53
C LYS A 42 5.85 -6.45 -11.79
N LYS A 43 7.14 -6.46 -11.40
CA LYS A 43 7.71 -7.55 -10.62
C LYS A 43 7.03 -7.69 -9.26
N PHE A 44 6.79 -6.57 -8.57
CA PHE A 44 6.06 -6.55 -7.31
C PHE A 44 4.64 -7.13 -7.50
N MET A 45 3.88 -6.62 -8.46
CA MET A 45 2.51 -7.08 -8.73
C MET A 45 2.44 -8.57 -9.09
N ASN A 46 3.40 -9.09 -9.84
CA ASN A 46 3.44 -10.52 -10.17
C ASN A 46 3.60 -11.41 -8.94
N GLY A 47 4.23 -10.91 -7.89
CA GLY A 47 4.40 -11.62 -6.63
C GLY A 47 3.25 -11.45 -5.63
N ILE A 48 2.21 -10.67 -5.94
CA ILE A 48 1.06 -10.41 -5.07
C ILE A 48 -0.08 -11.37 -5.39
N ASP A 49 -0.65 -11.97 -4.36
CA ASP A 49 -1.81 -12.87 -4.47
C ASP A 49 -3.13 -12.11 -4.27
N ALA A 50 -3.16 -11.18 -3.31
CA ALA A 50 -4.35 -10.39 -2.98
C ALA A 50 -3.98 -8.94 -2.63
N LEU A 51 -4.95 -8.06 -2.79
CA LEU A 51 -4.84 -6.63 -2.41
C LEU A 51 -5.87 -6.29 -1.33
N ILE A 52 -5.48 -5.42 -0.41
CA ILE A 52 -6.37 -4.82 0.58
C ILE A 52 -6.33 -3.31 0.39
N LEU A 53 -7.46 -2.74 0.05
CA LEU A 53 -7.63 -1.31 -0.20
C LEU A 53 -8.56 -0.69 0.84
N GLY A 54 -8.26 0.51 1.28
CA GLY A 54 -9.22 1.34 2.00
C GLY A 54 -10.27 1.94 1.07
N ARG A 55 -11.39 2.43 1.65
CA ARG A 55 -12.47 3.05 0.89
C ARG A 55 -11.99 4.15 -0.06
N ASN A 56 -11.16 5.08 0.41
CA ASN A 56 -10.73 6.21 -0.40
C ASN A 56 -9.92 5.78 -1.63
N THR A 57 -8.99 4.84 -1.46
CA THR A 57 -8.25 4.25 -2.58
C THR A 57 -9.20 3.55 -3.54
N TYR A 58 -10.15 2.77 -3.02
CA TYR A 58 -11.16 2.10 -3.84
C TYR A 58 -12.00 3.10 -4.66
N GLU A 59 -12.46 4.18 -4.06
CA GLU A 59 -13.25 5.22 -4.76
C GLU A 59 -12.48 5.82 -5.95
N VAL A 60 -11.17 6.05 -5.78
CA VAL A 60 -10.29 6.52 -6.87
C VAL A 60 -10.20 5.48 -7.99
N VAL A 61 -9.82 4.24 -7.65
CA VAL A 61 -9.59 3.21 -8.68
C VAL A 61 -10.89 2.71 -9.33
N SER A 62 -12.02 2.79 -8.62
CA SER A 62 -13.32 2.44 -9.17
C SER A 62 -13.79 3.40 -10.27
N GLY A 63 -13.23 4.60 -10.31
CA GLY A 63 -13.47 5.59 -11.37
C GLY A 63 -12.63 5.37 -12.64
N PHE A 64 -11.70 4.43 -12.65
CA PHE A 64 -10.90 4.15 -13.84
C PHE A 64 -11.72 3.36 -14.88
N ASP A 65 -11.48 3.63 -16.16
CA ASP A 65 -12.14 2.93 -17.27
C ASP A 65 -11.88 1.41 -17.23
N LYS A 66 -10.68 1.03 -16.82
CA LYS A 66 -10.28 -0.36 -16.66
C LYS A 66 -9.89 -0.65 -15.21
N TRP A 67 -10.35 -1.80 -14.71
CA TRP A 67 -9.92 -2.29 -13.40
C TRP A 67 -8.41 -2.57 -13.41
N PRO A 68 -7.61 -1.90 -12.55
CA PRO A 68 -6.14 -1.94 -12.69
C PRO A 68 -5.49 -3.21 -12.15
N TYR A 69 -6.23 -4.04 -11.42
CA TYR A 69 -5.66 -5.18 -10.68
C TYR A 69 -5.81 -6.53 -11.37
N GLY A 70 -6.31 -6.53 -12.62
CA GLY A 70 -6.51 -7.75 -13.39
C GLY A 70 -7.43 -8.75 -12.68
N GLY A 71 -7.04 -10.03 -12.67
CA GLY A 71 -7.79 -11.10 -12.00
C GLY A 71 -7.36 -11.37 -10.54
N LYS A 72 -6.65 -10.45 -9.90
CA LYS A 72 -6.24 -10.60 -8.50
C LYS A 72 -7.43 -10.41 -7.54
N ARG A 73 -7.39 -11.10 -6.41
CA ARG A 73 -8.35 -10.90 -5.34
C ARG A 73 -8.17 -9.52 -4.73
N VAL A 74 -9.24 -8.74 -4.64
CA VAL A 74 -9.21 -7.37 -4.09
C VAL A 74 -10.25 -7.24 -2.99
N ILE A 75 -9.80 -6.85 -1.80
CA ILE A 75 -10.62 -6.72 -0.60
C ILE A 75 -10.68 -5.25 -0.20
N ILE A 76 -11.87 -4.73 -0.05
CA ILE A 76 -12.12 -3.34 0.32
C ILE A 76 -12.49 -3.25 1.79
N LEU A 77 -11.67 -2.58 2.59
CA LEU A 77 -11.97 -2.33 4.00
C LEU A 77 -12.89 -1.12 4.13
N SER A 78 -14.12 -1.34 4.53
CA SER A 78 -15.05 -0.24 4.79
C SER A 78 -16.18 -0.67 5.72
N TYR A 79 -16.54 0.23 6.64
CA TYR A 79 -17.74 0.10 7.49
C TYR A 79 -18.95 0.89 6.94
N THR A 80 -18.74 1.65 5.86
CA THR A 80 -19.76 2.58 5.34
C THR A 80 -20.23 2.26 3.93
N LEU A 81 -19.44 1.50 3.16
CA LEU A 81 -19.87 1.00 1.87
C LEU A 81 -20.80 -0.18 2.02
N ASN A 82 -21.89 -0.19 1.26
CA ASN A 82 -22.84 -1.28 1.21
C ASN A 82 -22.63 -2.19 -0.01
N LYS A 83 -21.86 -1.72 -0.99
CA LYS A 83 -21.63 -2.42 -2.24
C LYS A 83 -20.29 -2.01 -2.86
N VAL A 84 -19.63 -2.96 -3.49
CA VAL A 84 -18.42 -2.76 -4.30
C VAL A 84 -18.63 -3.37 -5.69
N ARG A 85 -17.68 -3.10 -6.60
CA ARG A 85 -17.66 -3.71 -7.94
C ARG A 85 -17.57 -5.23 -7.82
N LYS A 86 -18.03 -5.93 -8.86
CA LYS A 86 -17.99 -7.42 -8.93
C LYS A 86 -16.57 -8.01 -8.86
N GLU A 87 -15.55 -7.19 -9.19
CA GLU A 87 -14.14 -7.57 -9.15
C GLU A 87 -13.53 -7.43 -7.76
N ALA A 88 -14.29 -6.96 -6.76
CA ALA A 88 -13.81 -6.75 -5.39
C ALA A 88 -14.77 -7.33 -4.35
N GLU A 89 -14.25 -7.58 -3.17
CA GLU A 89 -14.99 -8.04 -1.99
C GLU A 89 -15.04 -6.95 -0.93
N LEU A 90 -16.16 -6.80 -0.25
CA LEU A 90 -16.28 -5.90 0.89
C LEU A 90 -15.96 -6.66 2.18
N PHE A 91 -15.11 -6.07 3.02
CA PHE A 91 -14.82 -6.59 4.36
C PHE A 91 -15.04 -5.51 5.41
N CYS A 92 -15.79 -5.87 6.46
CA CYS A 92 -15.95 -5.05 7.65
C CYS A 92 -15.76 -5.93 8.89
N GLY A 93 -14.57 -5.92 9.47
CA GLY A 93 -14.21 -6.78 10.62
C GLY A 93 -12.84 -6.43 11.16
N GLN A 94 -12.34 -7.28 12.04
CA GLN A 94 -11.00 -7.10 12.62
C GLN A 94 -9.91 -7.49 11.62
N LEU A 95 -8.82 -6.74 11.58
CA LEU A 95 -7.73 -6.97 10.64
C LEU A 95 -7.03 -8.31 10.87
N HIS A 96 -6.92 -8.75 12.13
CA HIS A 96 -6.34 -10.05 12.47
C HIS A 96 -7.19 -11.21 11.95
N ASP A 97 -8.51 -11.08 11.98
CA ASP A 97 -9.42 -12.10 11.45
C ASP A 97 -9.28 -12.20 9.92
N LEU A 98 -9.20 -11.04 9.24
CA LEU A 98 -8.93 -11.01 7.81
C LEU A 98 -7.61 -11.67 7.47
N ALA A 99 -6.53 -11.27 8.15
CA ALA A 99 -5.20 -11.83 7.94
C ALA A 99 -5.18 -13.35 8.16
N SER A 100 -5.86 -13.83 9.23
CA SER A 100 -5.98 -15.25 9.52
C SER A 100 -6.73 -16.00 8.42
N THR A 101 -7.85 -15.46 7.97
CA THR A 101 -8.66 -16.04 6.89
C THR A 101 -7.84 -16.19 5.60
N LEU A 102 -7.17 -15.12 5.17
CA LEU A 102 -6.32 -15.13 3.98
C LEU A 102 -5.21 -16.18 4.07
N PHE A 103 -4.57 -16.28 5.23
CA PHE A 103 -3.55 -17.28 5.47
C PHE A 103 -4.08 -18.71 5.33
N HIS A 104 -5.23 -19.04 5.95
CA HIS A 104 -5.85 -20.36 5.85
C HIS A 104 -6.31 -20.70 4.43
N GLU A 105 -6.61 -19.70 3.62
CA GLU A 105 -6.94 -19.85 2.20
C GLU A 105 -5.70 -19.98 1.30
N GLY A 106 -4.49 -19.97 1.87
CA GLY A 106 -3.24 -20.15 1.15
C GLY A 106 -2.70 -18.88 0.47
N ILE A 107 -3.24 -17.71 0.79
CA ILE A 107 -2.74 -16.41 0.34
C ILE A 107 -1.43 -16.11 1.05
N LYS A 108 -0.35 -15.94 0.29
CA LYS A 108 1.01 -15.76 0.84
C LYS A 108 1.47 -14.32 0.82
N HIS A 109 1.06 -13.54 -0.19
CA HIS A 109 1.54 -12.18 -0.38
C HIS A 109 0.38 -11.23 -0.60
N VAL A 110 0.20 -10.32 0.34
CA VAL A 110 -0.89 -9.35 0.35
C VAL A 110 -0.32 -7.95 0.20
N TRP A 111 -0.77 -7.19 -0.79
CA TRP A 111 -0.48 -5.76 -0.88
C TRP A 111 -1.55 -4.96 -0.16
N VAL A 112 -1.11 -4.18 0.82
CA VAL A 112 -1.98 -3.22 1.54
C VAL A 112 -1.72 -1.84 0.94
N ASP A 113 -2.77 -1.15 0.47
CA ASP A 113 -2.65 0.15 -0.17
C ASP A 113 -3.58 1.19 0.44
N GLY A 114 -3.06 2.42 0.47
CA GLY A 114 -3.72 3.60 1.05
C GLY A 114 -3.25 3.93 2.47
N GLY A 115 -2.93 5.21 2.71
CA GLY A 115 -2.27 5.66 3.94
C GLY A 115 -3.01 5.29 5.23
N ILE A 116 -4.35 5.42 5.25
CA ILE A 116 -5.17 5.02 6.40
C ILE A 116 -5.07 3.51 6.64
N THR A 117 -5.12 2.72 5.57
CA THR A 117 -5.10 1.25 5.64
C THR A 117 -3.73 0.76 6.10
N VAL A 118 -2.65 1.26 5.49
CA VAL A 118 -1.27 0.95 5.88
C VAL A 118 -1.03 1.30 7.35
N SER A 119 -1.47 2.49 7.79
CA SER A 119 -1.33 2.91 9.20
C SER A 119 -2.07 1.97 10.16
N LYS A 120 -3.27 1.52 9.82
CA LYS A 120 -4.02 0.54 10.63
C LYS A 120 -3.33 -0.83 10.69
N PHE A 121 -2.75 -1.28 9.58
CA PHE A 121 -2.00 -2.53 9.54
C PHE A 121 -0.69 -2.44 10.34
N LEU A 122 0.00 -1.30 10.30
CA LEU A 122 1.17 -1.04 11.16
C LEU A 122 0.79 -1.03 12.64
N GLU A 123 -0.30 -0.35 13.00
CA GLU A 123 -0.84 -0.34 14.37
C GLU A 123 -1.15 -1.75 14.87
N ALA A 124 -1.74 -2.58 14.01
CA ALA A 124 -2.05 -3.98 14.31
C ALA A 124 -0.81 -4.91 14.27
N GLY A 125 0.37 -4.40 13.88
CA GLY A 125 1.58 -5.20 13.72
C GLY A 125 1.47 -6.25 12.61
N LEU A 126 0.75 -5.94 11.54
CA LEU A 126 0.47 -6.85 10.43
C LEU A 126 1.21 -6.50 9.13
N VAL A 127 2.14 -5.54 9.14
CA VAL A 127 2.99 -5.20 7.99
C VAL A 127 4.36 -5.83 8.18
N ASP A 128 4.87 -6.49 7.15
CA ASP A 128 6.21 -7.13 7.16
C ASP A 128 7.22 -6.35 6.32
N ASP A 129 6.83 -5.92 5.13
CA ASP A 129 7.70 -5.19 4.20
C ASP A 129 7.04 -3.89 3.72
N ILE A 130 7.82 -2.84 3.64
CA ILE A 130 7.41 -1.55 3.03
C ILE A 130 8.41 -1.16 1.95
N THR A 131 7.91 -0.89 0.75
CA THR A 131 8.66 -0.26 -0.33
C THR A 131 8.13 1.16 -0.54
N ILE A 132 8.96 2.15 -0.29
CA ILE A 132 8.61 3.56 -0.43
C ILE A 132 9.41 4.15 -1.59
N SER A 133 8.71 4.70 -2.58
CA SER A 133 9.30 5.46 -3.68
C SER A 133 9.14 6.95 -3.38
N ILE A 134 10.23 7.62 -3.02
CA ILE A 134 10.25 9.05 -2.74
C ILE A 134 10.44 9.80 -4.06
N ILE A 135 9.42 10.52 -4.48
CA ILE A 135 9.47 11.38 -5.66
C ILE A 135 10.10 12.71 -5.28
N ALA A 136 10.96 13.23 -6.15
CA ALA A 136 11.75 14.44 -5.92
C ALA A 136 10.89 15.72 -5.95
N VAL A 137 9.91 15.82 -5.06
CA VAL A 137 9.01 16.96 -4.90
C VAL A 137 8.63 17.18 -3.45
N VAL A 138 8.46 18.42 -3.06
CA VAL A 138 7.86 18.86 -1.80
C VAL A 138 6.47 19.41 -2.11
N LEU A 139 5.42 18.81 -1.57
CA LEU A 139 4.04 19.25 -1.80
C LEU A 139 3.60 20.35 -0.83
N GLY A 140 4.24 20.46 0.33
CA GLY A 140 3.90 21.43 1.39
C GLY A 140 2.64 21.08 2.17
N SER A 141 1.70 20.38 1.56
CA SER A 141 0.47 19.88 2.20
C SER A 141 -0.17 18.77 1.35
N GLY A 142 -0.93 17.89 1.99
CA GLY A 142 -1.59 16.79 1.30
C GLY A 142 -2.15 15.74 2.23
N ILE A 143 -2.40 14.56 1.70
CA ILE A 143 -2.78 13.36 2.43
C ILE A 143 -1.50 12.64 2.83
N PRO A 144 -1.18 12.51 4.13
CA PRO A 144 0.06 11.87 4.56
C PRO A 144 0.02 10.35 4.36
N LEU A 145 1.21 9.76 4.11
CA LEU A 145 1.34 8.30 4.05
C LEU A 145 0.99 7.68 5.40
N PHE A 146 1.62 8.17 6.47
CA PHE A 146 1.37 7.65 7.82
C PHE A 146 0.42 8.56 8.58
N ARG A 147 -0.67 7.98 9.07
CA ARG A 147 -1.56 8.61 10.05
C ARG A 147 -1.00 8.41 11.45
N THR A 148 -1.68 8.96 12.46
CA THR A 148 -1.31 8.70 13.85
C THR A 148 -1.32 7.20 14.12
N ILE A 149 -0.19 6.68 14.57
CA ILE A 149 0.03 5.29 14.98
C ILE A 149 0.53 5.36 16.42
N ASN A 150 -0.16 4.66 17.34
CA ASN A 150 0.20 4.67 18.77
C ASN A 150 1.26 3.61 19.13
N ARG A 151 1.67 2.84 18.13
CA ARG A 151 2.73 1.85 18.24
C ARG A 151 3.94 2.31 17.45
N GLU A 152 5.11 2.23 18.07
CA GLU A 152 6.38 2.38 17.38
C GLU A 152 6.69 1.11 16.56
N ASN A 153 7.13 1.28 15.32
CA ASN A 153 7.50 0.20 14.43
C ASN A 153 8.95 0.40 13.97
N GLN A 154 9.86 -0.40 14.46
CA GLN A 154 11.25 -0.37 14.01
C GLN A 154 11.36 -0.95 12.61
N CYS A 155 12.17 -0.30 11.77
CA CYS A 155 12.35 -0.68 10.38
C CYS A 155 13.82 -0.96 10.07
N ARG A 156 14.09 -2.05 9.38
CA ARG A 156 15.44 -2.39 8.90
C ARG A 156 15.51 -2.16 7.41
N LEU A 157 16.39 -1.26 6.96
CA LEU A 157 16.63 -1.03 5.54
C LEU A 157 17.21 -2.30 4.89
N THR A 158 16.56 -2.78 3.84
CA THR A 158 16.98 -3.97 3.09
C THR A 158 17.49 -3.65 1.70
N SER A 159 17.04 -2.55 1.10
CA SER A 159 17.50 -2.09 -0.22
C SER A 159 17.26 -0.62 -0.40
N THR A 160 18.12 0.03 -1.17
CA THR A 160 17.95 1.39 -1.65
C THR A 160 18.36 1.48 -3.11
N GLN A 161 17.63 2.26 -3.89
CA GLN A 161 17.93 2.51 -5.30
C GLN A 161 17.55 3.93 -5.68
N SER A 162 18.43 4.61 -6.41
CA SER A 162 18.15 5.91 -7.00
C SER A 162 17.96 5.77 -8.51
N TYR A 163 17.15 6.64 -9.08
CA TYR A 163 16.81 6.65 -10.50
C TYR A 163 17.15 8.02 -11.13
N PRO A 164 17.36 8.06 -12.46
CA PRO A 164 17.69 9.33 -13.16
C PRO A 164 16.62 10.42 -12.99
N SER A 165 15.35 10.05 -12.74
CA SER A 165 14.27 10.99 -12.43
C SER A 165 14.43 11.74 -11.10
N GLY A 166 15.43 11.37 -10.29
CA GLY A 166 15.57 11.84 -8.90
C GLY A 166 14.73 11.04 -7.90
N LEU A 167 13.93 10.07 -8.36
CA LEU A 167 13.22 9.15 -7.48
C LEU A 167 14.21 8.29 -6.70
N VAL A 168 13.96 8.13 -5.40
CA VAL A 168 14.69 7.18 -4.54
C VAL A 168 13.72 6.16 -3.99
N GLN A 169 14.02 4.89 -4.20
CA GLN A 169 13.24 3.78 -3.66
C GLN A 169 13.95 3.16 -2.46
N LEU A 170 13.21 3.04 -1.36
CA LEU A 170 13.67 2.45 -0.10
C LEU A 170 12.81 1.22 0.21
N LYS A 171 13.46 0.12 0.56
CA LYS A 171 12.77 -1.10 1.02
C LYS A 171 13.15 -1.36 2.47
N TYR A 172 12.14 -1.50 3.30
CA TYR A 172 12.29 -1.78 4.72
C TYR A 172 11.55 -3.06 5.09
N GLN A 173 12.15 -3.81 5.98
CA GLN A 173 11.48 -4.87 6.73
C GLN A 173 11.10 -4.33 8.10
N ILE A 174 9.86 -4.55 8.51
CA ILE A 174 9.37 -4.16 9.84
C ILE A 174 9.85 -5.20 10.86
N ALA A 175 10.46 -4.73 11.94
CA ALA A 175 10.80 -5.59 13.05
C ALA A 175 9.53 -5.92 13.84
N HIS A 176 9.36 -7.20 14.15
CA HIS A 176 8.31 -7.65 15.04
C HIS A 176 8.94 -8.06 16.37
N ASP A 177 8.30 -7.67 17.46
CA ASP A 177 8.68 -8.14 18.78
C ASP A 177 8.41 -9.65 18.87
N ASP A 178 9.39 -10.43 19.30
CA ASP A 178 9.29 -11.87 19.54
C ASP A 178 8.34 -12.20 20.71
#